data_dbb6bc14e2b1583f60de54317581560c
#
_entry.id   dbb6bc14e2b1583f60de54317581560c
#
_cell.length_a   1.000
_cell.length_b   1.000
_cell.length_c   1.000
_cell.angle_alpha   90.00
_cell.angle_beta   90.00
_cell.angle_gamma   90.00
#
_symmetry.space_group_name_H-M   'P 1'
#
loop_
_entity.id
_entity.type
_entity.pdbx_description
1 polymer ?
#
loop_
_entity_poly.entity_id
_entity_poly.type
_entity_poly.pdbx_seq_one_letter_code
_entity_poly.pdbx_strand_id
1 'polypeptide(L)'
;MVELILVRTGDKFDEWYVDNLLYMVEKHGNLKYNKCHVIREGEGNVYDKLQMFRDFTDDVNYLYFDLDVVIKGDVNHLVRNDFTLLFAWWRERLHTPLNSSIMSWRGNLSVNYDNFYEDEDYNRVKYWKGIDEYFYKETKYQLYERTCWSFPFSTEEMHYPVCLFNHNFYDMMKRVPWCQKYILEKNS
;
A
#
# COMPACT_ATOMS: atom_id res chain seq x y z
N MET A 1 -4.43 15.56 11.46
CA MET A 1 -5.54 14.62 11.17
C MET A 1 -5.04 13.62 10.16
N VAL A 2 -5.31 12.34 10.35
CA VAL A 2 -4.88 11.25 9.45
C VAL A 2 -6.11 10.50 8.96
N GLU A 3 -6.21 10.24 7.69
CA GLU A 3 -7.22 9.37 7.09
C GLU A 3 -6.54 8.15 6.46
N LEU A 4 -7.06 6.97 6.76
CA LEU A 4 -6.57 5.70 6.22
C LEU A 4 -7.31 5.37 4.93
N ILE A 5 -6.58 4.93 3.91
CA ILE A 5 -7.16 4.52 2.63
C ILE A 5 -6.78 3.08 2.33
N LEU A 6 -7.74 2.29 1.90
CA LEU A 6 -7.59 0.93 1.41
C LEU A 6 -8.22 0.81 0.03
N VAL A 7 -7.63 0.00 -0.83
CA VAL A 7 -8.19 -0.30 -2.16
C VAL A 7 -8.46 -1.80 -2.24
N ARG A 8 -9.74 -2.13 -2.30
CA ARG A 8 -10.25 -3.50 -2.43
C ARG A 8 -11.14 -3.59 -3.65
N THR A 9 -10.54 -3.71 -4.82
CA THR A 9 -11.22 -3.84 -6.10
C THR A 9 -11.03 -5.25 -6.67
N GLY A 10 -11.95 -5.68 -7.52
CA GLY A 10 -11.93 -7.03 -8.07
C GLY A 10 -12.08 -8.14 -7.02
N ASP A 11 -11.70 -9.37 -7.41
CA ASP A 11 -11.97 -10.58 -6.64
C ASP A 11 -10.75 -11.18 -5.93
N LYS A 12 -9.59 -10.53 -6.04
CA LYS A 12 -8.34 -11.04 -5.45
C LYS A 12 -8.40 -11.11 -3.91
N PHE A 13 -9.03 -10.11 -3.28
CA PHE A 13 -9.11 -10.00 -1.83
C PHE A 13 -10.57 -10.04 -1.38
N ASP A 14 -10.91 -10.93 -0.44
CA ASP A 14 -12.18 -10.92 0.25
C ASP A 14 -12.21 -9.85 1.38
N GLU A 15 -13.37 -9.62 2.02
CA GLU A 15 -13.51 -8.62 3.09
C GLU A 15 -12.62 -8.94 4.30
N TRP A 16 -12.26 -10.20 4.52
CA TRP A 16 -11.33 -10.56 5.59
C TRP A 16 -10.02 -9.78 5.52
N TYR A 17 -9.50 -9.49 4.32
CA TYR A 17 -8.24 -8.73 4.19
C TYR A 17 -8.39 -7.28 4.64
N VAL A 18 -9.55 -6.67 4.42
CA VAL A 18 -9.87 -5.32 4.91
C VAL A 18 -9.95 -5.34 6.44
N ASP A 19 -10.76 -6.25 6.99
CA ASP A 19 -10.94 -6.39 8.44
C ASP A 19 -9.62 -6.72 9.14
N ASN A 20 -8.82 -7.62 8.55
CA ASN A 20 -7.51 -8.00 9.05
C ASN A 20 -6.54 -6.82 9.08
N LEU A 21 -6.51 -6.00 8.03
CA LEU A 21 -5.64 -4.83 8.01
C LEU A 21 -6.05 -3.80 9.05
N LEU A 22 -7.34 -3.52 9.19
CA LEU A 22 -7.85 -2.62 10.23
C LEU A 22 -7.51 -3.13 11.62
N TYR A 23 -7.72 -4.43 11.88
CA TYR A 23 -7.32 -5.07 13.13
C TYR A 23 -5.84 -4.87 13.43
N MET A 24 -4.96 -5.10 12.44
CA MET A 24 -3.52 -4.93 12.62
C MET A 24 -3.12 -3.47 12.87
N VAL A 25 -3.72 -2.52 12.16
CA VAL A 25 -3.47 -1.08 12.36
C VAL A 25 -3.83 -0.67 13.78
N GLU A 26 -5.00 -1.10 14.27
CA GLU A 26 -5.49 -0.76 15.60
C GLU A 26 -4.72 -1.48 16.71
N LYS A 27 -4.47 -2.77 16.53
CA LYS A 27 -3.89 -3.63 17.58
C LYS A 27 -2.37 -3.50 17.70
N HIS A 28 -1.68 -3.33 16.58
CA HIS A 28 -0.21 -3.40 16.52
C HIS A 28 0.40 -2.11 15.94
N GLY A 29 -0.30 -1.44 15.03
CA GLY A 29 0.20 -0.26 14.32
C GLY A 29 0.26 1.00 15.17
N ASN A 30 -0.44 1.04 16.30
CA ASN A 30 -0.54 2.21 17.17
C ASN A 30 -0.93 3.51 16.43
N LEU A 31 -1.52 3.39 15.25
CA LEU A 31 -1.92 4.52 14.42
C LEU A 31 -3.28 5.06 14.87
N LYS A 32 -3.32 6.36 15.14
CA LYS A 32 -4.58 7.07 15.36
C LYS A 32 -5.02 7.74 14.07
N TYR A 33 -6.12 7.27 13.52
CA TYR A 33 -6.73 7.85 12.33
C TYR A 33 -8.16 8.31 12.61
N ASN A 34 -8.62 9.28 11.85
CA ASN A 34 -9.96 9.88 12.05
C ASN A 34 -11.02 9.14 11.25
N LYS A 35 -10.64 8.63 10.08
CA LYS A 35 -11.54 7.97 9.14
C LYS A 35 -10.78 6.92 8.34
N CYS A 36 -11.48 5.84 7.98
CA CYS A 36 -10.99 4.86 7.02
C CYS A 36 -11.90 4.87 5.79
N HIS A 37 -11.27 4.93 4.63
CA HIS A 37 -11.92 4.85 3.33
C HIS A 37 -11.55 3.53 2.66
N VAL A 38 -12.53 2.83 2.12
CA VAL A 38 -12.31 1.59 1.37
C VAL A 38 -12.88 1.78 -0.03
N ILE A 39 -12.01 1.90 -1.03
CA ILE A 39 -12.40 1.94 -2.44
C ILE A 39 -12.74 0.53 -2.87
N ARG A 40 -13.97 0.32 -3.36
CA ARG A 40 -14.47 -1.00 -3.80
C ARG A 40 -14.79 -1.08 -5.29
N GLU A 41 -14.96 0.06 -5.93
CA GLU A 41 -15.23 0.14 -7.36
C GLU A 41 -13.91 0.20 -8.13
N GLY A 42 -13.80 -0.61 -9.19
CA GLY A 42 -12.61 -0.66 -10.04
C GLY A 42 -12.52 -1.96 -10.82
N GLU A 43 -11.47 -2.08 -11.62
CA GLU A 43 -11.26 -3.23 -12.53
C GLU A 43 -10.51 -4.40 -11.84
N GLY A 44 -10.08 -4.24 -10.60
CA GLY A 44 -9.28 -5.24 -9.89
C GLY A 44 -7.81 -5.28 -10.31
N ASN A 45 -7.30 -4.20 -10.84
CA ASN A 45 -5.91 -4.09 -11.27
C ASN A 45 -5.11 -3.06 -10.45
N VAL A 46 -3.80 -2.99 -10.69
CA VAL A 46 -2.90 -2.14 -9.93
C VAL A 46 -3.12 -0.64 -10.12
N TYR A 47 -3.77 -0.23 -11.21
CA TYR A 47 -4.04 1.17 -11.51
C TYR A 47 -5.26 1.71 -10.76
N ASP A 48 -6.10 0.84 -10.20
CA ASP A 48 -7.21 1.26 -9.34
C ASP A 48 -6.74 2.08 -8.13
N LYS A 49 -5.48 1.95 -7.74
CA LYS A 49 -4.86 2.80 -6.71
C LYS A 49 -4.87 4.29 -7.07
N LEU A 50 -4.88 4.64 -8.35
CA LEU A 50 -4.91 6.04 -8.78
C LEU A 50 -6.21 6.74 -8.39
N GLN A 51 -7.32 6.00 -8.20
CA GLN A 51 -8.60 6.58 -7.77
C GLN A 51 -8.48 7.35 -6.45
N MET A 52 -7.57 6.92 -5.55
CA MET A 52 -7.37 7.62 -4.29
C MET A 52 -6.92 9.08 -4.47
N PHE A 53 -6.20 9.38 -5.55
CA PHE A 53 -5.75 10.75 -5.81
C PHE A 53 -6.86 11.62 -6.43
N ARG A 54 -7.84 11.01 -7.12
CA ARG A 54 -9.04 11.69 -7.61
C ARG A 54 -9.98 12.04 -6.46
N ASP A 55 -10.18 11.09 -5.55
CA ASP A 55 -11.28 11.12 -4.58
C ASP A 55 -10.90 11.78 -3.25
N PHE A 56 -9.60 11.79 -2.91
CA PHE A 56 -9.09 12.28 -1.63
C PHE A 56 -8.15 13.47 -1.82
N THR A 57 -8.72 14.67 -1.78
CA THR A 57 -8.04 15.93 -2.10
C THR A 57 -8.04 16.96 -0.97
N ASP A 58 -8.63 16.62 0.18
CA ASP A 58 -8.70 17.50 1.35
C ASP A 58 -7.30 17.74 1.95
N ASP A 59 -7.12 18.86 2.65
CA ASP A 59 -5.85 19.21 3.31
C ASP A 59 -5.66 18.42 4.62
N VAL A 60 -5.63 17.10 4.50
CA VAL A 60 -5.36 16.15 5.59
C VAL A 60 -4.24 15.20 5.17
N ASN A 61 -3.64 14.51 6.14
CA ASN A 61 -2.69 13.44 5.83
C ASN A 61 -3.44 12.17 5.46
N TYR A 62 -3.07 11.58 4.35
CA TYR A 62 -3.54 10.27 3.92
C TYR A 62 -2.44 9.23 4.11
N LEU A 63 -2.83 8.04 4.55
CA LEU A 63 -1.97 6.89 4.64
C LEU A 63 -2.67 5.70 3.98
N TYR A 64 -2.00 5.09 3.03
CA TYR A 64 -2.47 3.94 2.27
C TYR A 64 -1.63 2.71 2.58
N PHE A 65 -2.29 1.57 2.69
CA PHE A 65 -1.67 0.24 2.72
C PHE A 65 -2.31 -0.68 1.67
N ASP A 66 -1.49 -1.49 0.99
CA ASP A 66 -1.98 -2.69 0.30
C ASP A 66 -2.58 -3.67 1.31
N LEU A 67 -3.52 -4.49 0.85
CA LEU A 67 -4.22 -5.46 1.71
C LEU A 67 -3.36 -6.70 2.05
N ASP A 68 -2.28 -6.90 1.31
CA ASP A 68 -1.35 -8.02 1.49
C ASP A 68 -0.12 -7.65 2.33
N VAL A 69 -0.32 -6.88 3.37
CA VAL A 69 0.71 -6.52 4.35
C VAL A 69 0.41 -7.12 5.71
N VAL A 70 1.47 -7.36 6.51
CA VAL A 70 1.36 -7.68 7.93
C VAL A 70 2.00 -6.55 8.73
N ILE A 71 1.21 -5.91 9.59
CA ILE A 71 1.66 -4.86 10.50
C ILE A 71 1.92 -5.50 11.88
N LYS A 72 3.14 -5.37 12.37
CA LYS A 72 3.55 -5.96 13.66
C LYS A 72 4.14 -4.96 14.64
N GLY A 73 4.18 -3.68 14.30
CA GLY A 73 4.71 -2.62 15.15
C GLY A 73 4.24 -1.24 14.72
N ASP A 74 4.66 -0.23 15.46
CA ASP A 74 4.26 1.17 15.29
C ASP A 74 4.49 1.67 13.86
N VAL A 75 3.44 2.24 13.26
CA VAL A 75 3.44 2.79 11.90
C VAL A 75 3.20 4.31 11.84
N ASN A 76 3.20 5.02 12.99
CA ASN A 76 2.99 6.46 13.01
C ASN A 76 4.04 7.22 12.19
N HIS A 77 5.26 6.70 12.15
CA HIS A 77 6.35 7.29 11.36
C HIS A 77 6.11 7.23 9.84
N LEU A 78 5.11 6.47 9.38
CA LEU A 78 4.74 6.40 7.97
C LEU A 78 3.83 7.55 7.53
N VAL A 79 3.28 8.33 8.45
CA VAL A 79 2.48 9.51 8.12
C VAL A 79 3.42 10.63 7.69
N ARG A 80 3.32 11.07 6.44
CA ARG A 80 4.15 12.11 5.82
C ARG A 80 3.28 13.16 5.13
N ASN A 81 3.81 14.37 5.01
CA ASN A 81 3.15 15.45 4.25
C ASN A 81 3.47 15.34 2.76
N ASP A 82 4.71 15.02 2.42
CA ASP A 82 5.12 14.82 1.03
C ASP A 82 4.62 13.47 0.50
N PHE A 83 4.39 13.37 -0.79
CA PHE A 83 4.08 12.09 -1.42
C PHE A 83 5.27 11.14 -1.26
N THR A 84 5.09 10.15 -0.39
CA THR A 84 6.15 9.26 0.06
C THR A 84 5.76 7.81 -0.20
N LEU A 85 6.69 7.04 -0.81
CA LEU A 85 6.54 5.64 -1.15
C LEU A 85 7.63 4.81 -0.50
N LEU A 86 7.47 3.47 -0.54
CA LEU A 86 8.49 2.58 -0.02
C LEU A 86 9.73 2.58 -0.89
N PHE A 87 10.89 2.56 -0.24
CA PHE A 87 12.13 2.16 -0.90
C PHE A 87 12.16 0.63 -1.04
N ALA A 88 12.11 0.14 -2.28
CA ALA A 88 12.08 -1.29 -2.60
C ALA A 88 13.49 -1.92 -2.58
N TRP A 89 14.17 -1.85 -1.44
CA TRP A 89 15.56 -2.30 -1.26
C TRP A 89 15.77 -3.81 -1.52
N TRP A 90 14.70 -4.59 -1.54
CA TRP A 90 14.69 -6.03 -1.84
C TRP A 90 14.61 -6.35 -3.33
N ARG A 91 14.37 -5.34 -4.20
CA ARG A 91 14.25 -5.55 -5.64
C ARG A 91 15.60 -5.53 -6.33
N GLU A 92 15.68 -6.26 -7.44
CA GLU A 92 16.83 -6.18 -8.34
C GLU A 92 16.94 -4.80 -9.00
N ARG A 93 18.16 -4.43 -9.41
CA ARG A 93 18.48 -3.10 -10.00
C ARG A 93 17.72 -2.78 -11.28
N LEU A 94 17.18 -3.78 -11.98
CA LEU A 94 16.39 -3.60 -13.23
C LEU A 94 14.94 -3.19 -12.97
N HIS A 95 14.48 -3.22 -11.73
CA HIS A 95 13.17 -2.75 -11.33
C HIS A 95 13.23 -1.31 -10.80
N THR A 96 12.06 -0.70 -10.65
CA THR A 96 11.95 0.60 -9.99
C THR A 96 12.45 0.53 -8.55
N PRO A 97 13.12 1.57 -8.04
CA PRO A 97 13.61 1.59 -6.66
C PRO A 97 12.49 1.79 -5.63
N LEU A 98 11.27 2.05 -6.08
CA LEU A 98 10.10 2.29 -5.22
C LEU A 98 9.07 1.16 -5.32
N ASN A 99 8.20 1.11 -4.31
CA ASN A 99 7.03 0.23 -4.27
C ASN A 99 5.85 0.99 -3.65
N SER A 100 4.68 0.85 -4.24
CA SER A 100 3.45 1.55 -3.85
C SER A 100 2.57 0.80 -2.84
N SER A 101 3.10 -0.20 -2.17
CA SER A 101 2.30 -0.95 -1.18
C SER A 101 2.02 -0.16 0.11
N ILE A 102 2.82 0.88 0.37
CA ILE A 102 2.56 1.88 1.41
C ILE A 102 2.83 3.25 0.82
N MET A 103 1.88 4.15 0.95
CA MET A 103 2.00 5.52 0.48
C MET A 103 1.42 6.49 1.50
N SER A 104 2.03 7.66 1.61
CA SER A 104 1.46 8.75 2.40
C SER A 104 1.64 10.08 1.68
N TRP A 105 0.68 10.98 1.88
CA TRP A 105 0.72 12.35 1.37
C TRP A 105 -0.23 13.25 2.15
N ARG A 106 -0.16 14.55 1.88
CA ARG A 106 -1.12 15.53 2.36
C ARG A 106 -1.68 16.33 1.20
N GLY A 107 -2.98 16.59 1.23
CA GLY A 107 -3.65 17.46 0.27
C GLY A 107 -3.87 16.83 -1.09
N ASN A 108 -4.04 17.68 -2.10
CA ASN A 108 -4.47 17.29 -3.42
C ASN A 108 -3.31 16.80 -4.29
N LEU A 109 -3.41 15.56 -4.79
CA LEU A 109 -2.53 14.96 -5.78
C LEU A 109 -3.31 14.45 -7.01
N SER A 110 -4.49 15.03 -7.31
CA SER A 110 -5.35 14.60 -8.43
C SER A 110 -4.62 14.63 -9.78
N VAL A 111 -3.59 15.47 -9.93
CA VAL A 111 -2.75 15.52 -11.11
C VAL A 111 -2.15 14.14 -11.48
N ASN A 112 -1.91 13.26 -10.50
CA ASN A 112 -1.42 11.92 -10.77
C ASN A 112 -2.48 11.02 -11.40
N TYR A 113 -3.76 11.23 -11.04
CA TYR A 113 -4.88 10.57 -11.69
C TYR A 113 -5.12 11.13 -13.08
N ASP A 114 -5.24 12.47 -13.18
CA ASP A 114 -5.58 13.16 -14.40
C ASP A 114 -4.58 12.85 -15.52
N ASN A 115 -3.26 12.96 -15.23
CA ASN A 115 -2.20 12.67 -16.21
C ASN A 115 -2.20 11.21 -16.68
N PHE A 116 -2.59 10.25 -15.84
CA PHE A 116 -2.65 8.85 -16.25
C PHE A 116 -3.85 8.59 -17.16
N TYR A 117 -5.01 9.11 -16.78
CA TYR A 117 -6.27 8.85 -17.48
C TYR A 117 -6.53 9.78 -18.66
N GLU A 118 -5.67 10.79 -18.90
CA GLU A 118 -5.70 11.59 -20.13
C GLU A 118 -5.51 10.72 -21.38
N ASP A 119 -4.64 9.70 -21.31
CA ASP A 119 -4.48 8.67 -22.34
C ASP A 119 -4.20 7.32 -21.68
N GLU A 120 -5.26 6.72 -21.13
CA GLU A 120 -5.18 5.51 -20.31
C GLU A 120 -4.57 4.34 -21.07
N ASP A 121 -5.03 4.09 -22.32
CA ASP A 121 -4.57 2.95 -23.12
C ASP A 121 -3.08 3.05 -23.41
N TYR A 122 -2.62 4.23 -23.80
CA TYR A 122 -1.19 4.48 -24.03
C TYR A 122 -0.39 4.33 -22.73
N ASN A 123 -0.88 4.87 -21.61
CA ASN A 123 -0.18 4.83 -20.35
C ASN A 123 -0.10 3.42 -19.77
N ARG A 124 -1.12 2.59 -19.95
CA ARG A 124 -1.09 1.15 -19.60
C ARG A 124 -0.01 0.38 -20.36
N VAL A 125 0.18 0.69 -21.65
CA VAL A 125 1.25 0.10 -22.47
C VAL A 125 2.63 0.64 -22.08
N LYS A 126 2.73 1.96 -21.92
CA LYS A 126 3.98 2.66 -21.57
C LYS A 126 4.54 2.21 -20.23
N TYR A 127 3.68 2.01 -19.23
CA TYR A 127 4.06 1.59 -17.86
C TYR A 127 3.69 0.12 -17.62
N TRP A 128 4.04 -0.75 -18.56
CA TRP A 128 3.69 -2.17 -18.53
C TRP A 128 4.16 -2.93 -17.27
N LYS A 129 5.13 -2.38 -16.51
CA LYS A 129 5.56 -2.90 -15.22
C LYS A 129 4.63 -2.49 -14.06
N GLY A 130 3.55 -1.77 -14.37
CA GLY A 130 2.53 -1.36 -13.41
C GLY A 130 2.73 0.03 -12.83
N ILE A 131 1.91 0.33 -11.82
CA ILE A 131 1.81 1.66 -11.21
C ILE A 131 3.13 2.15 -10.59
N ASP A 132 3.97 1.26 -10.08
CA ASP A 132 5.28 1.63 -9.53
C ASP A 132 6.17 2.30 -10.61
N GLU A 133 6.09 1.83 -11.85
CA GLU A 133 6.83 2.42 -12.96
C GLU A 133 6.27 3.81 -13.32
N TYR A 134 4.95 3.98 -13.28
CA TYR A 134 4.31 5.27 -13.49
C TYR A 134 4.77 6.27 -12.43
N PHE A 135 4.66 5.95 -11.16
CA PHE A 135 5.12 6.84 -10.09
C PHE A 135 6.59 7.18 -10.20
N TYR A 136 7.43 6.20 -10.50
CA TYR A 136 8.87 6.40 -10.65
C TYR A 136 9.23 7.40 -11.74
N LYS A 137 8.51 7.38 -12.87
CA LYS A 137 8.84 8.19 -14.05
C LYS A 137 8.14 9.56 -14.09
N GLU A 138 6.92 9.64 -13.56
CA GLU A 138 6.04 10.76 -13.82
C GLU A 138 5.71 11.60 -12.59
N THR A 139 6.04 11.13 -11.38
CA THR A 139 5.65 11.86 -10.18
C THR A 139 6.86 12.38 -9.38
N LYS A 140 6.62 13.41 -8.57
CA LYS A 140 7.58 13.84 -7.56
C LYS A 140 7.26 13.10 -6.27
N TYR A 141 8.25 12.40 -5.70
CA TYR A 141 8.06 11.59 -4.50
C TYR A 141 9.28 11.67 -3.58
N GLN A 142 9.05 11.29 -2.34
CA GLN A 142 10.07 10.92 -1.36
C GLN A 142 10.05 9.40 -1.15
N LEU A 143 11.13 8.85 -0.60
CA LEU A 143 11.17 7.46 -0.22
C LEU A 143 11.27 7.34 1.30
N TYR A 144 10.50 6.41 1.86
CA TYR A 144 10.73 6.00 3.24
C TYR A 144 12.13 5.39 3.36
N GLU A 145 12.78 5.62 4.48
CA GLU A 145 13.89 4.77 4.89
C GLU A 145 13.42 3.31 4.98
N ARG A 146 14.34 2.36 5.17
CA ARG A 146 13.98 0.95 5.30
C ARG A 146 13.02 0.74 6.47
N THR A 147 11.75 0.58 6.16
CA THR A 147 10.66 0.46 7.13
C THR A 147 9.88 -0.84 7.01
N CYS A 148 10.14 -1.61 5.98
CA CYS A 148 9.51 -2.90 5.73
C CYS A 148 10.46 -3.86 5.02
N TRP A 149 10.08 -5.15 4.97
CA TRP A 149 10.68 -6.12 4.06
C TRP A 149 9.60 -6.84 3.27
N SER A 150 10.01 -7.47 2.17
CA SER A 150 9.12 -8.29 1.35
C SER A 150 9.35 -9.77 1.66
N PHE A 151 8.32 -10.51 1.99
CA PHE A 151 8.36 -11.91 2.42
C PHE A 151 9.18 -12.82 1.49
N PRO A 152 9.05 -12.78 0.15
CA PRO A 152 9.78 -13.70 -0.70
C PRO A 152 11.28 -13.39 -0.83
N PHE A 153 11.73 -12.21 -0.40
CA PHE A 153 13.12 -11.77 -0.57
C PHE A 153 13.90 -11.69 0.75
N SER A 154 13.24 -11.97 1.87
CA SER A 154 13.88 -12.00 3.18
C SER A 154 13.32 -13.14 4.02
N THR A 155 14.22 -13.94 4.61
CA THR A 155 13.88 -15.05 5.51
C THR A 155 13.89 -14.64 6.98
N GLU A 156 14.38 -13.44 7.29
CA GLU A 156 14.48 -12.98 8.66
C GLU A 156 13.20 -12.28 9.11
N GLU A 157 12.74 -12.62 10.31
CA GLU A 157 11.72 -11.86 11.02
C GLU A 157 12.33 -10.54 11.51
N MET A 158 12.60 -9.66 10.55
CA MET A 158 13.33 -8.42 10.77
C MET A 158 12.62 -7.48 11.75
N HIS A 159 13.36 -6.55 12.31
CA HIS A 159 12.87 -5.51 13.23
C HIS A 159 11.96 -4.46 12.57
N TYR A 160 11.62 -4.63 11.30
CA TYR A 160 10.71 -3.73 10.60
C TYR A 160 9.26 -3.90 11.06
N PRO A 161 8.51 -2.81 11.21
CA PRO A 161 7.12 -2.85 11.68
C PRO A 161 6.15 -3.43 10.66
N VAL A 162 6.53 -3.51 9.37
CA VAL A 162 5.66 -4.00 8.29
C VAL A 162 6.38 -5.05 7.44
N CYS A 163 5.65 -6.11 7.07
CA CYS A 163 6.08 -7.11 6.09
C CYS A 163 5.09 -7.16 4.93
N LEU A 164 5.61 -7.13 3.70
CA LEU A 164 4.81 -7.22 2.48
C LEU A 164 4.70 -8.67 2.02
N PHE A 165 3.47 -9.12 1.74
CA PHE A 165 3.17 -10.43 1.13
C PHE A 165 2.76 -10.27 -0.33
N ASN A 166 3.45 -9.40 -1.04
CA ASN A 166 3.18 -9.04 -2.43
C ASN A 166 3.28 -10.22 -3.41
N HIS A 167 2.94 -9.99 -4.68
CA HIS A 167 2.83 -11.01 -5.72
C HIS A 167 1.76 -12.06 -5.38
N ASN A 168 2.09 -13.33 -5.50
CA ASN A 168 1.19 -14.46 -5.21
C ASN A 168 1.32 -14.99 -3.77
N PHE A 169 2.00 -14.23 -2.88
CA PHE A 169 2.24 -14.66 -1.50
C PHE A 169 1.19 -14.17 -0.50
N TYR A 170 0.19 -13.39 -0.94
CA TYR A 170 -0.81 -12.78 -0.05
C TYR A 170 -1.52 -13.80 0.88
N ASP A 171 -1.81 -15.01 0.40
CA ASP A 171 -2.40 -16.07 1.22
C ASP A 171 -1.42 -16.72 2.20
N MET A 172 -0.12 -16.55 1.97
CA MET A 172 0.89 -17.12 2.88
C MET A 172 0.84 -16.49 4.26
N MET A 173 0.38 -15.22 4.39
CA MET A 173 0.21 -14.61 5.71
C MET A 173 -0.70 -15.43 6.63
N LYS A 174 -1.69 -16.15 6.08
CA LYS A 174 -2.60 -17.02 6.81
C LYS A 174 -1.95 -18.33 7.26
N ARG A 175 -0.79 -18.71 6.71
CA ARG A 175 -0.13 -20.01 6.91
C ARG A 175 1.21 -19.89 7.64
N VAL A 176 1.85 -18.73 7.58
CA VAL A 176 3.15 -18.49 8.21
C VAL A 176 2.98 -18.40 9.72
N PRO A 177 3.65 -19.26 10.54
CA PRO A 177 3.40 -19.35 11.96
C PRO A 177 3.58 -18.03 12.73
N TRP A 178 4.61 -17.25 12.41
CA TRP A 178 4.84 -15.99 13.11
C TRP A 178 3.79 -14.91 12.80
N CYS A 179 3.09 -15.01 11.65
CA CYS A 179 2.02 -14.07 11.31
C CYS A 179 0.80 -14.23 12.22
N GLN A 180 0.54 -15.45 12.72
CA GLN A 180 -0.69 -15.77 13.45
C GLN A 180 -0.90 -14.90 14.70
N LYS A 181 0.17 -14.40 15.29
CA LYS A 181 0.08 -13.48 16.46
C LYS A 181 -0.30 -12.06 16.10
N TYR A 182 -0.29 -11.71 14.81
CA TYR A 182 -0.58 -10.35 14.33
C TYR A 182 -1.89 -10.26 13.55
N ILE A 183 -2.29 -11.31 12.85
CA ILE A 183 -3.46 -11.30 11.97
C ILE A 183 -4.74 -11.62 12.72
N LEU A 184 -5.86 -11.17 12.15
CA LEU A 184 -7.20 -11.50 12.64
C LEU A 184 -7.46 -13.00 12.48
N GLU A 185 -7.85 -13.65 13.55
CA GLU A 185 -8.28 -15.05 13.48
C GLU A 185 -9.45 -15.20 12.52
N LYS A 186 -9.33 -16.15 11.59
CA LYS A 186 -10.45 -16.46 10.71
C LYS A 186 -11.47 -17.24 11.52
N ASN A 187 -12.64 -16.65 11.79
CA ASN A 187 -13.77 -17.41 12.32
C ASN A 187 -14.07 -18.57 11.38
N SER A 188 -13.84 -19.78 11.88
CA SER A 188 -14.07 -21.04 11.18
C SER A 188 -15.56 -21.32 10.96
#